data_e5f38983dcea2273d11f50664932003a
#
_entry.id   e5f38983dcea2273d11f50664932003a
#
_cell.length_a   1.000
_cell.length_b   1.000
_cell.length_c   1.000
_cell.angle_alpha   90.00
_cell.angle_beta   90.00
_cell.angle_gamma   90.00
#
_symmetry.space_group_name_H-M   'P 1'
#
loop_
_entity.id
_entity.type
_entity.pdbx_description
1 polymer ?
#
loop_
_entity_poly.entity_id
_entity_poly.type
_entity_poly.pdbx_seq_one_letter_code
_entity_poly.pdbx_strand_id
1 'polypeptide(L)'
;MKKKTLKNIIRKHYTIKLIFPILIIAVCCAIIIISPHASAMRLRQLADPSYAEEVYNEGSRYVHITVDKLYYTGADLTLRNRLKGRVYYALKDDRIYYFVLNAKELPDDFKVLSNYDVKAALSFDHMDYNRIIDTMSRKLNFSVETIRALSSNIIFDQYYYTHSFSVFVSRSAFVIIIIALLHAVYIVAVLFKPHVSYSLLPLRYYGNAAELLNAAERDYAGTDECIAPSMYYTGTFIIILRKMSVDIIPLENVVWISRYNELHHTGHRNPHLQHPLCIVTDHKKVYKTPRLDVTTAARFIDTAQQDYPGIMIQ
;
A
#
# COMPACT_ATOMS: atom_id res chain seq x y z
N MET A 1 -23.17 -6.43 -35.73
CA MET A 1 -22.75 -6.60 -34.29
C MET A 1 -23.14 -5.36 -33.51
N LYS A 2 -23.89 -5.49 -32.40
CA LYS A 2 -24.26 -4.32 -31.58
C LYS A 2 -22.98 -3.68 -31.00
N LYS A 3 -22.78 -2.40 -31.26
CA LYS A 3 -21.66 -1.60 -30.75
C LYS A 3 -21.71 -1.57 -29.21
N LYS A 4 -20.62 -1.85 -28.52
CA LYS A 4 -20.59 -1.82 -27.05
C LYS A 4 -20.68 -0.38 -26.58
N THR A 5 -21.48 -0.11 -25.54
CA THR A 5 -21.58 1.22 -24.96
C THR A 5 -20.28 1.64 -24.27
N LEU A 6 -19.95 2.94 -24.25
CA LEU A 6 -18.74 3.46 -23.61
C LEU A 6 -18.68 3.08 -22.12
N LYS A 7 -19.82 3.18 -21.43
CA LYS A 7 -19.93 2.76 -20.03
C LYS A 7 -19.58 1.29 -19.82
N ASN A 8 -20.03 0.42 -20.73
CA ASN A 8 -19.69 -1.00 -20.63
C ASN A 8 -18.21 -1.28 -20.92
N ILE A 9 -17.59 -0.51 -21.82
CA ILE A 9 -16.16 -0.59 -22.06
C ILE A 9 -15.38 -0.19 -20.80
N ILE A 10 -15.74 0.94 -20.16
CA ILE A 10 -15.14 1.41 -18.92
C ILE A 10 -15.33 0.37 -17.82
N ARG A 11 -16.55 -0.09 -17.60
CA ARG A 11 -16.85 -1.13 -16.59
C ARG A 11 -15.98 -2.38 -16.78
N LYS A 12 -15.88 -2.88 -18.00
CA LYS A 12 -15.03 -4.05 -18.32
C LYS A 12 -13.58 -3.82 -17.93
N HIS A 13 -13.01 -2.65 -18.24
CA HIS A 13 -11.64 -2.32 -17.86
C HIS A 13 -11.44 -2.33 -16.33
N TYR A 14 -12.40 -1.77 -15.58
CA TYR A 14 -12.32 -1.73 -14.12
C TYR A 14 -12.62 -3.07 -13.46
N THR A 15 -13.47 -3.91 -14.05
CA THR A 15 -13.65 -5.30 -13.57
C THR A 15 -12.34 -6.09 -13.62
N ILE A 16 -11.55 -5.93 -14.69
CA ILE A 16 -10.24 -6.57 -14.79
C ILE A 16 -9.27 -6.00 -13.74
N LYS A 17 -9.28 -4.68 -13.53
CA LYS A 17 -8.43 -4.02 -12.52
C LYS A 17 -8.76 -4.45 -11.09
N LEU A 18 -9.99 -4.91 -10.81
CA LEU A 18 -10.41 -5.37 -9.49
C LEU A 18 -9.67 -6.64 -9.05
N ILE A 19 -9.20 -7.45 -9.99
CA ILE A 19 -8.44 -8.67 -9.70
C ILE A 19 -7.18 -8.35 -8.89
N PHE A 20 -6.49 -7.24 -9.21
CA PHE A 20 -5.23 -6.88 -8.58
C PHE A 20 -5.33 -6.61 -7.07
N PRO A 21 -6.22 -5.71 -6.57
CA PRO A 21 -6.36 -5.51 -5.13
C PRO A 21 -6.87 -6.76 -4.41
N ILE A 22 -7.73 -7.56 -5.02
CA ILE A 22 -8.19 -8.83 -4.42
C ILE A 22 -7.01 -9.80 -4.24
N LEU A 23 -6.16 -9.94 -5.24
CA LEU A 23 -4.97 -10.79 -5.17
C LEU A 23 -3.99 -10.30 -4.10
N ILE A 24 -3.75 -9.00 -4.00
CA ILE A 24 -2.91 -8.42 -2.95
C ILE A 24 -3.47 -8.74 -1.56
N ILE A 25 -4.76 -8.54 -1.34
CA ILE A 25 -5.42 -8.85 -0.07
C ILE A 25 -5.25 -10.34 0.26
N ALA A 26 -5.51 -11.23 -0.71
CA ALA A 26 -5.36 -12.67 -0.52
C ALA A 26 -3.92 -13.06 -0.13
N VAL A 27 -2.92 -12.50 -0.82
CA VAL A 27 -1.50 -12.75 -0.51
C VAL A 27 -1.14 -12.22 0.88
N CYS A 28 -1.54 -11.00 1.22
CA CYS A 28 -1.27 -10.43 2.54
C CYS A 28 -1.96 -11.22 3.65
N CYS A 29 -3.21 -11.66 3.44
CA CYS A 29 -3.90 -12.54 4.39
C CYS A 29 -3.20 -13.89 4.53
N ALA A 30 -2.74 -14.49 3.43
CA ALA A 30 -1.97 -15.72 3.46
C ALA A 30 -0.67 -15.55 4.25
N ILE A 31 0.07 -14.45 4.05
CA ILE A 31 1.28 -14.13 4.82
C ILE A 31 0.95 -14.02 6.31
N ILE A 32 -0.14 -13.35 6.67
CA ILE A 32 -0.56 -13.18 8.07
C ILE A 32 -0.97 -14.53 8.69
N ILE A 33 -1.62 -15.41 7.95
CA ILE A 33 -2.12 -16.70 8.46
C ILE A 33 -1.01 -17.74 8.55
N ILE A 34 -0.18 -17.85 7.51
CA ILE A 34 0.84 -18.90 7.39
C ILE A 34 2.11 -18.54 8.16
N SER A 35 2.39 -17.25 8.33
CA SER A 35 3.58 -16.83 9.09
C SER A 35 3.48 -17.30 10.53
N PRO A 36 4.48 -18.03 11.05
CA PRO A 36 4.55 -18.37 12.49
C PRO A 36 4.57 -17.12 13.38
N HIS A 37 4.71 -15.96 12.76
CA HIS A 37 4.71 -14.64 13.39
C HIS A 37 3.32 -13.97 13.39
N ALA A 38 2.29 -14.60 12.88
CA ALA A 38 0.89 -14.12 12.99
C ALA A 38 0.46 -13.96 14.45
N SER A 39 1.09 -14.72 15.35
CA SER A 39 0.92 -14.57 16.81
C SER A 39 1.34 -13.18 17.32
N ALA A 40 2.21 -12.45 16.61
CA ALA A 40 2.56 -11.07 16.99
C ALA A 40 1.38 -10.08 16.94
N MET A 41 0.35 -10.37 16.15
CA MET A 41 -0.91 -9.60 16.13
C MET A 41 -1.94 -10.17 17.13
N ARG A 42 -1.79 -11.43 17.53
CA ARG A 42 -2.63 -12.09 18.54
C ARG A 42 -1.80 -12.26 19.80
N LEU A 43 -1.59 -11.17 20.53
CA LEU A 43 -0.94 -11.22 21.82
C LEU A 43 -1.80 -12.07 22.77
N ARG A 44 -1.19 -13.11 23.34
CA ARG A 44 -1.86 -13.89 24.37
C ARG A 44 -1.77 -13.11 25.67
N GLN A 45 -2.92 -12.83 26.27
CA GLN A 45 -2.97 -12.19 27.58
C GLN A 45 -2.48 -13.17 28.63
N LEU A 46 -1.48 -12.77 29.41
CA LEU A 46 -1.00 -13.49 30.57
C LEU A 46 -1.50 -12.81 31.83
N ALA A 47 -2.10 -13.58 32.72
CA ALA A 47 -2.49 -13.09 34.05
C ALA A 47 -1.28 -12.96 34.96
N ASP A 48 -0.27 -13.81 34.76
CA ASP A 48 0.90 -13.92 35.64
C ASP A 48 2.14 -14.38 34.85
N PRO A 49 3.37 -13.92 35.19
CA PRO A 49 4.60 -14.36 34.55
C PRO A 49 4.88 -15.87 34.64
N SER A 50 4.33 -16.55 35.65
CA SER A 50 4.52 -18.00 35.87
C SER A 50 3.98 -18.86 34.72
N TYR A 51 2.97 -18.38 34.01
CA TYR A 51 2.40 -19.08 32.85
C TYR A 51 3.23 -18.93 31.54
N ALA A 52 4.32 -18.18 31.57
CA ALA A 52 5.12 -17.93 30.37
C ALA A 52 5.69 -19.20 29.73
N GLU A 53 6.14 -20.17 30.55
CA GLU A 53 6.71 -21.43 30.07
C GLU A 53 5.65 -22.30 29.40
N GLU A 54 4.48 -22.43 29.99
CA GLU A 54 3.34 -23.15 29.44
C GLU A 54 2.93 -22.55 28.05
N VAL A 55 2.72 -21.23 28.01
CA VAL A 55 2.34 -20.50 26.81
C VAL A 55 3.40 -20.59 25.72
N TYR A 56 4.69 -20.57 26.11
CA TYR A 56 5.79 -20.77 25.17
C TYR A 56 5.77 -22.17 24.56
N ASN A 57 5.54 -23.21 25.39
CA ASN A 57 5.46 -24.60 24.95
C ASN A 57 4.25 -24.90 24.09
N GLU A 58 3.14 -24.18 24.27
CA GLU A 58 1.99 -24.18 23.38
C GLU A 58 2.24 -23.47 22.03
N GLY A 59 3.43 -22.96 21.80
CA GLY A 59 3.85 -22.32 20.55
C GLY A 59 3.55 -20.82 20.45
N SER A 60 2.99 -20.19 21.50
CA SER A 60 2.78 -18.73 21.52
C SER A 60 4.07 -18.01 21.88
N ARG A 61 4.55 -17.17 20.99
CA ARG A 61 5.82 -16.44 21.16
C ARG A 61 5.63 -15.00 21.62
N TYR A 62 4.44 -14.46 21.56
CA TYR A 62 4.16 -13.06 21.85
C TYR A 62 3.05 -12.96 22.88
N VAL A 63 3.30 -12.18 23.91
CA VAL A 63 2.41 -12.07 25.07
C VAL A 63 2.18 -10.61 25.45
N HIS A 64 1.08 -10.39 26.14
CA HIS A 64 0.72 -9.14 26.77
C HIS A 64 0.48 -9.41 28.26
N ILE A 65 1.19 -8.71 29.13
CA ILE A 65 1.10 -8.88 30.55
C ILE A 65 1.19 -7.54 31.27
N THR A 66 0.40 -7.36 32.31
CA THR A 66 0.52 -6.24 33.24
C THR A 66 1.24 -6.73 34.50
N VAL A 67 2.34 -6.09 34.86
CA VAL A 67 3.16 -6.50 35.99
C VAL A 67 3.06 -5.47 37.10
N ASP A 68 2.72 -5.92 38.32
CA ASP A 68 2.50 -5.03 39.46
C ASP A 68 3.73 -4.20 39.80
N LYS A 69 4.90 -4.84 39.84
CA LYS A 69 6.17 -4.16 40.13
C LYS A 69 7.33 -4.77 39.33
N LEU A 70 8.06 -3.90 38.69
CA LEU A 70 9.29 -4.22 37.96
C LEU A 70 10.45 -3.43 38.56
N TYR A 71 11.51 -4.12 38.94
CA TYR A 71 12.71 -3.53 39.53
C TYR A 71 13.86 -3.56 38.52
N TYR A 72 14.53 -2.43 38.35
CA TYR A 72 15.68 -2.36 37.44
C TYR A 72 16.85 -3.20 37.98
N THR A 73 17.39 -4.08 37.15
CA THR A 73 18.51 -4.97 37.51
C THR A 73 19.86 -4.23 37.62
N GLY A 74 20.03 -3.12 36.90
CA GLY A 74 21.32 -2.48 36.65
C GLY A 74 21.97 -2.93 35.35
N ALA A 75 21.37 -3.88 34.64
CA ALA A 75 21.85 -4.34 33.36
C ALA A 75 21.15 -3.61 32.21
N ASP A 76 21.93 -3.14 31.25
CA ASP A 76 21.44 -2.44 30.05
C ASP A 76 21.70 -3.29 28.80
N LEU A 77 20.72 -3.31 27.90
CA LEU A 77 20.88 -3.86 26.56
C LEU A 77 21.45 -2.79 25.64
N THR A 78 22.69 -2.95 25.20
CA THR A 78 23.34 -2.06 24.26
C THR A 78 23.57 -2.74 22.92
N LEU A 79 23.26 -2.05 21.82
CA LEU A 79 23.55 -2.50 20.47
C LEU A 79 24.30 -1.40 19.72
N ARG A 80 25.50 -1.70 19.20
CA ARG A 80 26.36 -0.73 18.52
C ARG A 80 26.61 0.52 19.39
N ASN A 81 26.95 0.34 20.65
CA ASN A 81 27.20 1.40 21.64
C ASN A 81 26.01 2.33 21.91
N ARG A 82 24.80 1.93 21.57
CA ARG A 82 23.59 2.69 21.90
C ARG A 82 22.70 1.89 22.84
N LEU A 83 22.24 2.55 23.90
CA LEU A 83 21.25 1.99 24.80
C LEU A 83 19.96 1.67 24.04
N LYS A 84 19.52 0.43 24.08
CA LYS A 84 18.33 -0.08 23.41
C LYS A 84 17.24 -0.49 24.38
N GLY A 85 17.63 -1.15 25.43
CA GLY A 85 16.72 -1.62 26.44
C GLY A 85 17.36 -1.63 27.82
N ARG A 86 16.53 -1.74 28.85
CA ARG A 86 16.92 -1.94 30.23
C ARG A 86 16.29 -3.22 30.76
N VAL A 87 17.06 -3.95 31.55
CA VAL A 87 16.60 -5.20 32.10
C VAL A 87 15.98 -5.00 33.47
N TYR A 88 14.77 -5.48 33.63
CA TYR A 88 14.02 -5.48 34.87
C TYR A 88 13.75 -6.88 35.36
N TYR A 89 13.43 -7.02 36.62
CA TYR A 89 12.93 -8.28 37.18
C TYR A 89 11.66 -8.06 37.98
N ALA A 90 10.83 -9.07 38.00
CA ALA A 90 9.70 -9.24 38.92
C ALA A 90 9.89 -10.49 39.75
N LEU A 91 9.44 -10.44 40.99
CA LEU A 91 9.40 -11.60 41.90
C LEU A 91 7.96 -12.11 41.95
N LYS A 92 7.78 -13.41 41.67
CA LYS A 92 6.51 -14.07 41.80
C LYS A 92 6.70 -15.52 42.17
N ASP A 93 6.02 -16.01 43.21
CA ASP A 93 6.05 -17.38 43.67
C ASP A 93 7.50 -17.90 43.89
N ASP A 94 8.31 -17.12 44.59
CA ASP A 94 9.74 -17.34 44.88
C ASP A 94 10.63 -17.51 43.63
N ARG A 95 10.13 -17.07 42.43
CA ARG A 95 10.90 -17.06 41.19
C ARG A 95 11.14 -15.64 40.69
N ILE A 96 12.24 -15.50 39.95
CA ILE A 96 12.67 -14.27 39.30
C ILE A 96 12.33 -14.35 37.81
N TYR A 97 11.56 -13.40 37.32
CA TYR A 97 11.21 -13.24 35.90
C TYR A 97 11.86 -12.01 35.35
N TYR A 98 12.50 -12.09 34.19
CA TYR A 98 13.21 -10.97 33.57
C TYR A 98 12.46 -10.36 32.43
N PHE A 99 12.54 -9.03 32.36
CA PHE A 99 11.88 -8.19 31.35
C PHE A 99 12.92 -7.27 30.71
N VAL A 100 13.10 -7.35 29.41
CA VAL A 100 13.89 -6.39 28.63
C VAL A 100 12.94 -5.33 28.08
N LEU A 101 12.94 -4.15 28.65
CA LEU A 101 12.06 -3.06 28.26
C LEU A 101 12.78 -2.08 27.32
N ASN A 102 12.03 -1.48 26.39
CA ASN A 102 12.56 -0.51 25.45
C ASN A 102 12.95 0.78 26.19
N ALA A 103 14.23 1.15 26.14
CA ALA A 103 14.75 2.32 26.87
C ALA A 103 14.06 3.66 26.50
N LYS A 104 13.50 3.74 25.28
CA LYS A 104 12.81 4.96 24.81
C LYS A 104 11.39 5.12 25.36
N GLU A 105 10.80 4.07 25.86
CA GLU A 105 9.43 4.05 26.36
C GLU A 105 9.34 4.14 27.88
N LEU A 106 10.50 4.17 28.54
CA LEU A 106 10.59 4.23 29.99
C LEU A 106 10.41 5.65 30.54
N PRO A 107 9.72 5.81 31.68
CA PRO A 107 9.62 7.09 32.36
C PRO A 107 10.97 7.55 32.94
N ASP A 108 11.07 8.83 33.34
CA ASP A 108 12.29 9.41 33.92
C ASP A 108 12.72 8.69 35.22
N ASP A 109 11.78 8.33 36.08
CA ASP A 109 12.03 7.48 37.24
C ASP A 109 11.86 6.00 36.86
N PHE A 110 12.89 5.46 36.24
CA PHE A 110 12.89 4.10 35.70
C PHE A 110 13.33 3.02 36.69
N LYS A 111 13.69 3.35 37.92
CA LYS A 111 14.26 2.34 38.86
C LYS A 111 13.22 1.31 39.31
N VAL A 112 11.99 1.73 39.52
CA VAL A 112 10.86 0.87 39.88
C VAL A 112 9.65 1.29 39.05
N LEU A 113 9.05 0.34 38.32
CA LEU A 113 7.83 0.56 37.56
C LEU A 113 6.69 -0.17 38.24
N SER A 114 5.56 0.51 38.41
CA SER A 114 4.36 -0.07 39.02
C SER A 114 3.23 -0.19 38.00
N ASN A 115 2.47 -1.28 38.05
CA ASN A 115 1.36 -1.58 37.12
C ASN A 115 1.76 -1.36 35.64
N TYR A 116 2.90 -1.89 35.28
CA TYR A 116 3.47 -1.64 33.97
C TYR A 116 2.98 -2.66 32.96
N ASP A 117 2.48 -2.16 31.83
CA ASP A 117 1.92 -2.95 30.73
C ASP A 117 3.01 -3.32 29.72
N VAL A 118 3.24 -4.62 29.55
CA VAL A 118 4.34 -5.15 28.74
C VAL A 118 3.80 -6.00 27.60
N LYS A 119 4.13 -5.62 26.36
CA LYS A 119 3.96 -6.44 25.16
C LYS A 119 5.33 -6.96 24.77
N ALA A 120 5.54 -8.26 24.93
CA ALA A 120 6.87 -8.84 24.78
C ALA A 120 6.87 -10.11 23.92
N ALA A 121 8.03 -10.39 23.35
CA ALA A 121 8.34 -11.70 22.82
C ALA A 121 8.92 -12.57 23.96
N LEU A 122 8.45 -13.80 24.06
CA LEU A 122 9.04 -14.78 24.95
C LEU A 122 10.29 -15.36 24.30
N SER A 123 11.42 -15.24 24.95
CA SER A 123 12.72 -15.77 24.51
C SER A 123 13.24 -16.77 25.50
N PHE A 124 13.44 -18.02 25.04
CA PHE A 124 14.17 -19.05 25.78
C PHE A 124 15.66 -18.97 25.39
N ASP A 125 16.56 -19.18 26.29
CA ASP A 125 18.03 -19.09 26.09
C ASP A 125 18.49 -17.75 25.48
N HIS A 126 17.96 -16.65 26.01
CA HIS A 126 18.34 -15.30 25.56
C HIS A 126 19.87 -15.12 25.71
N MET A 127 20.52 -14.57 24.65
CA MET A 127 21.98 -14.42 24.61
C MET A 127 22.57 -13.62 25.78
N ASP A 128 21.80 -12.72 26.37
CA ASP A 128 22.21 -11.90 27.52
C ASP A 128 21.89 -12.57 28.89
N TYR A 129 21.29 -13.77 28.90
CA TYR A 129 20.82 -14.41 30.14
C TYR A 129 21.92 -14.54 31.19
N ASN A 130 23.08 -15.05 30.82
CA ASN A 130 24.20 -15.20 31.75
C ASN A 130 24.68 -13.86 32.30
N ARG A 131 24.76 -12.84 31.46
CA ARG A 131 25.13 -11.46 31.88
C ARG A 131 24.12 -10.87 32.86
N ILE A 132 22.84 -11.14 32.66
CA ILE A 132 21.76 -10.71 33.58
C ILE A 132 21.94 -11.40 34.92
N ILE A 133 22.12 -12.72 34.94
CA ILE A 133 22.37 -13.53 36.17
C ILE A 133 23.57 -13.00 36.92
N ASP A 134 24.73 -12.80 36.27
CA ASP A 134 25.94 -12.26 36.88
C ASP A 134 25.74 -10.86 37.47
N THR A 135 24.97 -10.02 36.80
CA THR A 135 24.66 -8.68 37.31
C THR A 135 23.77 -8.74 38.54
N MET A 136 22.76 -9.61 38.51
CA MET A 136 21.85 -9.83 39.64
C MET A 136 22.57 -10.45 40.85
N SER A 137 23.42 -11.42 40.61
CA SER A 137 24.29 -12.06 41.65
C SER A 137 25.08 -10.99 42.40
N ARG A 138 25.77 -10.13 41.68
CA ARG A 138 26.56 -9.03 42.27
C ARG A 138 25.68 -8.02 43.01
N LYS A 139 24.54 -7.66 42.48
CA LYS A 139 23.63 -6.64 43.03
C LYS A 139 22.96 -7.12 44.33
N LEU A 140 22.57 -8.40 44.36
CA LEU A 140 21.86 -8.97 45.49
C LEU A 140 22.79 -9.69 46.49
N ASN A 141 24.09 -9.80 46.16
CA ASN A 141 25.11 -10.49 46.95
C ASN A 141 24.78 -11.99 47.22
N PHE A 142 24.23 -12.64 46.18
CA PHE A 142 23.98 -14.07 46.17
C PHE A 142 24.92 -14.78 45.21
N SER A 143 25.10 -16.11 45.35
CA SER A 143 25.86 -16.87 44.37
C SER A 143 25.14 -16.91 42.99
N VAL A 144 25.91 -17.05 41.92
CA VAL A 144 25.39 -17.16 40.54
C VAL A 144 24.45 -18.37 40.43
N GLU A 145 24.82 -19.47 41.09
CA GLU A 145 24.04 -20.72 41.13
C GLU A 145 22.68 -20.50 41.80
N THR A 146 22.65 -19.77 42.91
CA THR A 146 21.41 -19.45 43.63
C THR A 146 20.49 -18.61 42.78
N ILE A 147 21.01 -17.51 42.18
CA ILE A 147 20.20 -16.67 41.31
C ILE A 147 19.68 -17.47 40.11
N ARG A 148 20.53 -18.32 39.51
CA ARG A 148 20.11 -19.14 38.36
C ARG A 148 19.00 -20.13 38.73
N ALA A 149 19.10 -20.77 39.89
CA ALA A 149 18.11 -21.73 40.37
C ALA A 149 16.73 -21.08 40.63
N LEU A 150 16.72 -19.80 41.04
CA LEU A 150 15.49 -19.03 41.27
C LEU A 150 14.95 -18.34 40.02
N SER A 151 15.74 -18.26 38.94
CA SER A 151 15.38 -17.53 37.76
C SER A 151 14.61 -18.38 36.75
N SER A 152 13.61 -17.79 36.12
CA SER A 152 12.98 -18.35 34.92
C SER A 152 13.96 -18.34 33.75
N ASN A 153 13.94 -19.39 32.92
CA ASN A 153 14.72 -19.45 31.68
C ASN A 153 14.11 -18.65 30.55
N ILE A 154 12.88 -18.13 30.74
CA ILE A 154 12.20 -17.33 29.79
C ILE A 154 12.34 -15.84 30.12
N ILE A 155 12.76 -15.06 29.15
CA ILE A 155 12.83 -13.61 29.21
C ILE A 155 11.70 -13.00 28.39
N PHE A 156 11.04 -12.00 28.94
CA PHE A 156 10.05 -11.16 28.28
C PHE A 156 10.77 -10.01 27.57
N ASP A 157 10.95 -10.10 26.24
CA ASP A 157 11.71 -9.12 25.47
C ASP A 157 10.77 -8.18 24.69
N GLN A 158 10.51 -6.99 25.25
CA GLN A 158 9.74 -5.93 24.60
C GLN A 158 10.53 -5.30 23.45
N TYR A 159 11.85 -5.16 23.59
CA TYR A 159 12.67 -4.58 22.54
C TYR A 159 12.64 -5.45 21.28
N TYR A 160 12.82 -6.77 21.44
CA TYR A 160 12.71 -7.71 20.31
C TYR A 160 11.30 -7.70 19.71
N TYR A 161 10.25 -7.66 20.54
CA TYR A 161 8.87 -7.56 20.07
C TYR A 161 8.68 -6.34 19.16
N THR A 162 9.13 -5.16 19.57
CA THR A 162 8.93 -3.91 18.81
C THR A 162 9.77 -3.82 17.55
N HIS A 163 10.94 -4.46 17.51
CA HIS A 163 11.93 -4.34 16.44
C HIS A 163 12.10 -5.63 15.61
N SER A 164 11.33 -6.68 15.88
CA SER A 164 11.43 -7.91 15.09
C SER A 164 10.92 -7.71 13.67
N PHE A 165 11.61 -8.33 12.72
CA PHE A 165 11.20 -8.33 11.30
C PHE A 165 9.76 -8.81 11.10
N SER A 166 9.31 -9.76 11.92
CA SER A 166 7.96 -10.31 11.91
C SER A 166 6.89 -9.29 12.20
N VAL A 167 7.08 -8.48 13.24
CA VAL A 167 6.15 -7.41 13.62
C VAL A 167 6.11 -6.34 12.53
N PHE A 168 7.27 -6.01 11.96
CA PHE A 168 7.36 -5.08 10.83
C PHE A 168 6.58 -5.60 9.62
N VAL A 169 6.79 -6.87 9.22
CA VAL A 169 6.08 -7.49 8.08
C VAL A 169 4.56 -7.52 8.33
N SER A 170 4.13 -7.92 9.52
CA SER A 170 2.70 -7.98 9.86
C SER A 170 2.05 -6.60 9.83
N ARG A 171 2.69 -5.57 10.40
CA ARG A 171 2.20 -4.19 10.34
C ARG A 171 2.14 -3.65 8.92
N SER A 172 3.19 -3.92 8.12
CA SER A 172 3.24 -3.52 6.71
C SER A 172 2.15 -4.21 5.89
N ALA A 173 1.93 -5.51 6.08
CA ALA A 173 0.87 -6.25 5.41
C ALA A 173 -0.52 -5.67 5.74
N PHE A 174 -0.76 -5.27 6.99
CA PHE A 174 -2.03 -4.63 7.39
C PHE A 174 -2.24 -3.29 6.68
N VAL A 175 -1.21 -2.44 6.60
CA VAL A 175 -1.28 -1.17 5.86
C VAL A 175 -1.56 -1.41 4.37
N ILE A 176 -0.90 -2.39 3.77
CA ILE A 176 -1.11 -2.76 2.37
C ILE A 176 -2.56 -3.24 2.14
N ILE A 177 -3.12 -4.03 3.05
CA ILE A 177 -4.53 -4.46 2.98
C ILE A 177 -5.48 -3.25 3.00
N ILE A 178 -5.26 -2.29 3.89
CA ILE A 178 -6.08 -1.07 3.95
C ILE A 178 -6.02 -0.31 2.61
N ILE A 179 -4.83 -0.11 2.07
CA ILE A 179 -4.66 0.58 0.77
C ILE A 179 -5.36 -0.20 -0.36
N ALA A 180 -5.21 -1.53 -0.37
CA ALA A 180 -5.86 -2.38 -1.36
C ALA A 180 -7.40 -2.36 -1.24
N LEU A 181 -7.94 -2.34 -0.03
CA LEU A 181 -9.37 -2.19 0.23
C LEU A 181 -9.91 -0.84 -0.28
N LEU A 182 -9.22 0.26 0.04
CA LEU A 182 -9.59 1.60 -0.45
C LEU A 182 -9.58 1.63 -1.98
N HIS A 183 -8.57 1.01 -2.60
CA HIS A 183 -8.50 0.90 -4.06
C HIS A 183 -9.65 0.04 -4.63
N ALA A 184 -10.00 -1.07 -4.00
CA ALA A 184 -11.13 -1.90 -4.40
C ALA A 184 -12.45 -1.14 -4.29
N VAL A 185 -12.68 -0.40 -3.21
CA VAL A 185 -13.87 0.46 -3.02
C VAL A 185 -13.95 1.51 -4.13
N TYR A 186 -12.82 2.15 -4.47
CA TYR A 186 -12.78 3.08 -5.61
C TYR A 186 -13.18 2.40 -6.92
N ILE A 187 -12.65 1.21 -7.22
CA ILE A 187 -13.00 0.46 -8.43
C ILE A 187 -14.51 0.14 -8.44
N VAL A 188 -15.05 -0.32 -7.33
CA VAL A 188 -16.49 -0.60 -7.19
C VAL A 188 -17.31 0.67 -7.44
N ALA A 189 -16.90 1.80 -6.89
CA ALA A 189 -17.56 3.10 -7.15
C ALA A 189 -17.58 3.44 -8.65
N VAL A 190 -16.48 3.18 -9.38
CA VAL A 190 -16.43 3.39 -10.84
C VAL A 190 -17.33 2.41 -11.60
N LEU A 191 -17.48 1.17 -11.14
CA LEU A 191 -18.41 0.21 -11.76
C LEU A 191 -19.87 0.70 -11.69
N PHE A 192 -20.26 1.36 -10.61
CA PHE A 192 -21.59 1.98 -10.48
C PHE A 192 -21.68 3.31 -11.19
N LYS A 193 -20.66 4.17 -11.06
CA LYS A 193 -20.61 5.53 -11.60
C LYS A 193 -19.39 5.70 -12.51
N PRO A 194 -19.43 5.27 -13.80
CA PRO A 194 -18.27 5.28 -14.70
C PRO A 194 -17.62 6.66 -14.90
N HIS A 195 -18.38 7.75 -14.75
CA HIS A 195 -17.88 9.12 -14.86
C HIS A 195 -16.88 9.50 -13.75
N VAL A 196 -16.80 8.73 -12.66
CA VAL A 196 -15.83 8.94 -11.57
C VAL A 196 -14.46 8.34 -11.90
N SER A 197 -14.35 7.60 -13.02
CA SER A 197 -13.09 6.95 -13.40
C SER A 197 -11.97 7.96 -13.61
N TYR A 198 -10.75 7.56 -13.23
CA TYR A 198 -9.56 8.40 -13.37
C TYR A 198 -9.31 8.87 -14.81
N SER A 199 -9.62 8.04 -15.81
CA SER A 199 -9.50 8.40 -17.22
C SER A 199 -10.45 9.51 -17.65
N LEU A 200 -11.60 9.66 -16.99
CA LEU A 200 -12.59 10.69 -17.26
C LEU A 200 -12.51 11.91 -16.32
N LEU A 201 -11.54 11.94 -15.40
CA LEU A 201 -11.30 13.11 -14.57
C LEU A 201 -11.14 14.41 -15.37
N PRO A 202 -10.45 14.41 -16.53
CA PRO A 202 -10.33 15.62 -17.35
C PRO A 202 -11.66 16.20 -17.84
N LEU A 203 -12.71 15.36 -18.00
CA LEU A 203 -14.03 15.87 -18.39
C LEU A 203 -14.63 16.88 -17.40
N ARG A 204 -14.22 16.81 -16.13
CA ARG A 204 -14.68 17.77 -15.11
C ARG A 204 -14.23 19.21 -15.38
N TYR A 205 -13.17 19.40 -16.15
CA TYR A 205 -12.72 20.73 -16.56
C TYR A 205 -13.64 21.36 -17.60
N TYR A 206 -14.37 20.54 -18.36
CA TYR A 206 -15.24 20.96 -19.43
C TYR A 206 -16.73 21.04 -19.04
N GLY A 207 -17.07 20.61 -17.83
CA GLY A 207 -18.42 20.62 -17.30
C GLY A 207 -18.78 19.40 -16.44
N ASN A 208 -20.08 19.09 -16.39
CA ASN A 208 -20.56 17.92 -15.66
C ASN A 208 -20.15 16.63 -16.37
N ALA A 209 -19.17 15.92 -15.79
CA ALA A 209 -18.60 14.71 -16.38
C ALA A 209 -19.64 13.59 -16.65
N ALA A 210 -20.73 13.53 -15.86
CA ALA A 210 -21.80 12.55 -16.06
C ALA A 210 -22.64 12.89 -17.30
N GLU A 211 -22.97 14.17 -17.51
CA GLU A 211 -23.72 14.67 -18.66
C GLU A 211 -22.90 14.55 -19.94
N LEU A 212 -21.61 14.97 -19.89
CA LEU A 212 -20.69 14.83 -21.02
C LEU A 212 -20.47 13.37 -21.42
N LEU A 213 -20.33 12.47 -20.45
CA LEU A 213 -20.25 11.02 -20.74
C LEU A 213 -21.53 10.50 -21.39
N ASN A 214 -22.72 10.95 -20.93
CA ASN A 214 -24.00 10.55 -21.52
C ASN A 214 -24.18 11.11 -22.94
N ALA A 215 -23.75 12.35 -23.19
CA ALA A 215 -23.74 12.96 -24.51
C ALA A 215 -22.81 12.20 -25.46
N ALA A 216 -21.54 12.01 -25.03
CA ALA A 216 -20.56 11.25 -25.82
C ALA A 216 -21.03 9.82 -26.12
N GLU A 217 -21.75 9.16 -25.20
CA GLU A 217 -22.29 7.82 -25.42
C GLU A 217 -23.39 7.79 -26.46
N ARG A 218 -24.29 8.80 -26.46
CA ARG A 218 -25.34 8.94 -27.49
C ARG A 218 -24.73 9.14 -28.87
N ASP A 219 -23.79 10.08 -28.99
CA ASP A 219 -23.13 10.41 -30.24
C ASP A 219 -22.28 9.22 -30.74
N TYR A 220 -21.58 8.53 -29.85
CA TYR A 220 -20.83 7.30 -30.16
C TYR A 220 -21.75 6.18 -30.69
N ALA A 221 -22.96 6.05 -30.15
CA ALA A 221 -23.90 5.04 -30.61
C ALA A 221 -24.45 5.34 -32.01
N GLY A 222 -24.60 6.62 -32.38
CA GLY A 222 -25.09 7.06 -33.66
C GLY A 222 -24.02 7.18 -34.76
N THR A 223 -22.73 7.12 -34.39
CA THR A 223 -21.65 7.34 -35.34
C THR A 223 -21.09 6.01 -35.84
N ASP A 224 -21.10 5.78 -37.15
CA ASP A 224 -20.40 4.69 -37.81
C ASP A 224 -18.97 5.09 -38.26
N GLU A 225 -18.61 6.35 -38.10
CA GLU A 225 -17.34 6.89 -38.54
C GLU A 225 -16.22 6.56 -37.57
N CYS A 226 -15.48 5.50 -37.92
CA CYS A 226 -14.27 5.05 -37.21
C CYS A 226 -13.05 5.59 -37.96
N ILE A 227 -12.34 6.56 -37.40
CA ILE A 227 -11.13 7.13 -38.03
C ILE A 227 -9.99 6.10 -37.97
N ALA A 228 -9.87 5.38 -36.86
CA ALA A 228 -8.91 4.30 -36.68
C ALA A 228 -9.53 3.25 -35.74
N PRO A 229 -9.00 2.02 -35.65
CA PRO A 229 -9.60 0.91 -34.90
C PRO A 229 -9.93 1.21 -33.43
N SER A 230 -9.42 2.30 -32.88
CA SER A 230 -9.63 2.71 -31.50
C SER A 230 -9.94 4.22 -31.34
N MET A 231 -10.21 4.93 -32.44
CA MET A 231 -10.49 6.37 -32.43
C MET A 231 -11.75 6.69 -33.23
N TYR A 232 -12.66 7.37 -32.60
CA TYR A 232 -13.95 7.77 -33.17
C TYR A 232 -14.10 9.27 -33.15
N TYR A 233 -14.66 9.83 -34.23
CA TYR A 233 -15.03 11.22 -34.35
C TYR A 233 -16.55 11.31 -34.47
N THR A 234 -17.17 12.09 -33.61
CA THR A 234 -18.64 12.18 -33.56
C THR A 234 -19.18 13.57 -34.00
N GLY A 235 -18.31 14.45 -34.47
CA GLY A 235 -18.66 15.84 -34.74
C GLY A 235 -18.67 16.73 -33.49
N THR A 236 -18.88 16.16 -32.30
CA THR A 236 -18.89 16.88 -31.02
C THR A 236 -17.80 16.39 -30.08
N PHE A 237 -17.38 15.11 -30.18
CA PHE A 237 -16.35 14.49 -29.34
C PHE A 237 -15.34 13.73 -30.19
N ILE A 238 -14.10 13.73 -29.70
CA ILE A 238 -13.07 12.72 -30.08
C ILE A 238 -13.03 11.68 -28.98
N ILE A 239 -13.27 10.41 -29.32
CA ILE A 239 -13.29 9.30 -28.40
C ILE A 239 -12.14 8.35 -28.73
N ILE A 240 -11.22 8.16 -27.79
CA ILE A 240 -10.07 7.27 -27.95
C ILE A 240 -10.22 6.08 -27.00
N LEU A 241 -10.41 4.89 -27.57
CA LEU A 241 -10.49 3.65 -26.81
C LEU A 241 -9.10 3.07 -26.65
N ARG A 242 -8.55 3.14 -25.43
CA ARG A 242 -7.28 2.50 -25.08
C ARG A 242 -7.49 1.12 -24.47
N LYS A 243 -6.44 0.32 -24.40
CA LYS A 243 -6.50 -1.02 -23.81
C LYS A 243 -7.10 -1.06 -22.40
N MET A 244 -6.85 -0.02 -21.59
CA MET A 244 -7.25 0.04 -20.17
C MET A 244 -7.94 1.34 -19.77
N SER A 245 -8.30 2.20 -20.74
CA SER A 245 -8.95 3.50 -20.49
C SER A 245 -9.72 3.96 -21.70
N VAL A 246 -10.57 4.98 -21.48
CA VAL A 246 -11.30 5.69 -22.54
C VAL A 246 -11.02 7.16 -22.34
N ASP A 247 -10.53 7.85 -23.37
CA ASP A 247 -10.40 9.30 -23.38
C ASP A 247 -11.58 9.87 -24.20
N ILE A 248 -12.24 10.89 -23.66
CA ILE A 248 -13.35 11.62 -24.29
C ILE A 248 -12.95 13.08 -24.30
N ILE A 249 -12.88 13.68 -25.45
CA ILE A 249 -12.39 15.04 -25.66
C ILE A 249 -13.49 15.83 -26.38
N PRO A 250 -14.12 16.83 -25.73
CA PRO A 250 -15.06 17.71 -26.42
C PRO A 250 -14.30 18.55 -27.46
N LEU A 251 -14.81 18.60 -28.68
CA LEU A 251 -14.16 19.31 -29.78
C LEU A 251 -14.14 20.83 -29.58
N GLU A 252 -15.16 21.39 -28.97
CA GLU A 252 -15.24 22.82 -28.63
C GLU A 252 -14.09 23.30 -27.74
N ASN A 253 -13.46 22.39 -27.00
CA ASN A 253 -12.35 22.69 -26.11
C ASN A 253 -10.97 22.33 -26.71
N VAL A 254 -10.92 21.84 -27.94
CA VAL A 254 -9.67 21.58 -28.65
C VAL A 254 -9.12 22.88 -29.22
N VAL A 255 -7.92 23.25 -28.81
CA VAL A 255 -7.24 24.47 -29.26
C VAL A 255 -6.23 24.18 -30.37
N TRP A 256 -5.58 23.02 -30.27
CA TRP A 256 -4.48 22.72 -31.16
C TRP A 256 -4.38 21.23 -31.47
N ILE A 257 -4.13 20.89 -32.72
CA ILE A 257 -3.82 19.55 -33.21
C ILE A 257 -2.49 19.61 -33.95
N SER A 258 -1.50 18.83 -33.48
CA SER A 258 -0.19 18.76 -34.13
C SER A 258 0.21 17.33 -34.44
N ARG A 259 1.03 17.17 -35.45
CA ARG A 259 1.71 15.90 -35.72
C ARG A 259 2.83 15.72 -34.70
N TYR A 260 2.78 14.67 -33.88
CA TYR A 260 3.86 14.36 -32.95
C TYR A 260 5.03 13.74 -33.74
N ASN A 261 6.08 14.51 -33.93
CA ASN A 261 7.27 14.04 -34.61
C ASN A 261 8.18 13.30 -33.60
N GLU A 262 8.15 11.98 -33.58
CA GLU A 262 9.10 11.14 -32.81
C GLU A 262 10.51 11.15 -33.41
N LEU A 263 10.82 12.02 -34.36
CA LEU A 263 12.08 12.06 -35.12
C LEU A 263 13.33 12.37 -34.27
N HIS A 264 13.21 12.62 -32.98
CA HIS A 264 14.37 12.93 -32.16
C HIS A 264 15.14 11.72 -31.63
N HIS A 265 14.69 10.46 -31.85
CA HIS A 265 15.35 9.34 -31.18
C HIS A 265 15.68 8.08 -32.00
N THR A 266 15.38 8.01 -33.30
CA THR A 266 15.79 6.83 -34.08
C THR A 266 16.27 7.19 -35.48
N GLY A 267 17.57 7.01 -35.70
CA GLY A 267 18.24 7.28 -36.96
C GLY A 267 17.93 6.33 -38.13
N HIS A 268 16.79 5.68 -38.16
CA HIS A 268 16.34 4.83 -39.27
C HIS A 268 15.06 5.36 -39.89
N ARG A 269 15.19 5.91 -41.10
CA ARG A 269 14.11 6.31 -41.98
C ARG A 269 13.35 5.07 -42.49
N ASN A 270 12.17 4.80 -41.87
CA ASN A 270 11.19 3.87 -42.47
C ASN A 270 10.05 4.71 -43.06
N PRO A 271 9.74 4.61 -44.39
CA PRO A 271 8.76 5.45 -45.07
C PRO A 271 7.29 5.12 -44.72
N HIS A 272 7.03 4.11 -43.87
CA HIS A 272 5.69 3.79 -43.33
C HIS A 272 5.47 4.31 -41.92
N LEU A 273 6.06 5.44 -41.56
CA LEU A 273 5.95 6.05 -40.25
C LEU A 273 4.50 6.45 -39.93
N GLN A 274 3.86 5.65 -39.11
CA GLN A 274 2.60 5.99 -38.46
C GLN A 274 2.88 6.99 -37.32
N HIS A 275 2.34 8.19 -37.40
CA HIS A 275 2.54 9.22 -36.38
C HIS A 275 1.31 9.36 -35.49
N PRO A 276 1.44 9.38 -34.16
CA PRO A 276 0.37 9.82 -33.32
C PRO A 276 0.17 11.34 -33.50
N LEU A 277 -1.08 11.81 -33.39
CA LEU A 277 -1.36 13.22 -33.25
C LEU A 277 -1.38 13.61 -31.79
N CYS A 278 -0.98 14.84 -31.49
CA CYS A 278 -1.18 15.49 -30.22
C CYS A 278 -2.38 16.42 -30.32
N ILE A 279 -3.37 16.22 -29.48
CA ILE A 279 -4.55 17.05 -29.31
C ILE A 279 -4.40 17.82 -28.01
N VAL A 280 -4.36 19.14 -28.09
CA VAL A 280 -4.22 20.02 -26.94
C VAL A 280 -5.52 20.77 -26.73
N THR A 281 -6.00 20.80 -25.50
CA THR A 281 -7.21 21.50 -25.11
C THR A 281 -6.90 22.82 -24.41
N ASP A 282 -7.89 23.69 -24.28
CA ASP A 282 -7.85 24.99 -23.62
C ASP A 282 -7.33 24.92 -22.17
N HIS A 283 -7.59 23.81 -21.46
CA HIS A 283 -7.06 23.52 -20.13
C HIS A 283 -5.63 22.92 -20.15
N LYS A 284 -4.88 23.07 -21.26
CA LYS A 284 -3.50 22.59 -21.45
C LYS A 284 -3.35 21.08 -21.29
N LYS A 285 -4.44 20.33 -21.41
CA LYS A 285 -4.38 18.87 -21.41
C LYS A 285 -3.95 18.37 -22.78
N VAL A 286 -2.98 17.47 -22.81
CA VAL A 286 -2.45 16.88 -24.04
C VAL A 286 -2.90 15.42 -24.13
N TYR A 287 -3.56 15.10 -25.24
CA TYR A 287 -3.96 13.74 -25.58
C TYR A 287 -3.17 13.26 -26.78
N LYS A 288 -2.63 12.05 -26.71
CA LYS A 288 -1.98 11.39 -27.86
C LYS A 288 -2.95 10.43 -28.50
N THR A 289 -3.14 10.54 -29.83
CA THR A 289 -3.96 9.57 -30.57
C THR A 289 -3.23 8.22 -30.69
N PRO A 290 -3.92 7.15 -31.08
CA PRO A 290 -3.27 5.97 -31.68
C PRO A 290 -2.41 6.39 -32.87
N ARG A 291 -1.50 5.50 -33.30
CA ARG A 291 -0.73 5.72 -34.52
C ARG A 291 -1.66 5.69 -35.73
N LEU A 292 -1.68 6.77 -36.47
CA LEU A 292 -2.48 6.94 -37.68
C LEU A 292 -1.57 6.93 -38.90
N ASP A 293 -2.04 6.39 -40.02
CA ASP A 293 -1.38 6.61 -41.30
C ASP A 293 -1.56 8.07 -41.75
N VAL A 294 -0.71 8.52 -42.65
CA VAL A 294 -0.64 9.94 -43.09
C VAL A 294 -1.97 10.41 -43.68
N THR A 295 -2.63 9.56 -44.46
CA THR A 295 -3.88 9.90 -45.15
C THR A 295 -5.05 10.01 -44.16
N THR A 296 -5.14 9.07 -43.22
CA THR A 296 -6.16 9.11 -42.16
C THR A 296 -5.94 10.31 -41.22
N ALA A 297 -4.68 10.61 -40.87
CA ALA A 297 -4.36 11.77 -40.04
C ALA A 297 -4.74 13.09 -40.77
N ALA A 298 -4.41 13.25 -42.07
CA ALA A 298 -4.77 14.43 -42.84
C ALA A 298 -6.28 14.58 -42.90
N ARG A 299 -7.03 13.54 -43.31
CA ARG A 299 -8.48 13.56 -43.35
C ARG A 299 -9.13 13.95 -42.02
N PHE A 300 -8.62 13.40 -40.90
CA PHE A 300 -9.11 13.76 -39.56
C PHE A 300 -8.89 15.25 -39.28
N ILE A 301 -7.69 15.76 -39.57
CA ILE A 301 -7.34 17.17 -39.36
C ILE A 301 -8.27 18.08 -40.17
N ASP A 302 -8.45 17.77 -41.50
CA ASP A 302 -9.27 18.54 -42.37
C ASP A 302 -10.74 18.56 -41.92
N THR A 303 -11.30 17.42 -41.53
CA THR A 303 -12.67 17.32 -40.99
C THR A 303 -12.80 18.11 -39.66
N ALA A 304 -11.86 17.98 -38.75
CA ALA A 304 -11.90 18.69 -37.47
C ALA A 304 -11.79 20.21 -37.66
N GLN A 305 -10.99 20.66 -38.62
CA GLN A 305 -10.87 22.10 -38.96
C GLN A 305 -12.10 22.63 -39.67
N GLN A 306 -12.74 21.82 -40.50
CA GLN A 306 -13.98 22.19 -41.17
C GLN A 306 -15.14 22.41 -40.18
N ASP A 307 -15.26 21.50 -39.19
CA ASP A 307 -16.29 21.55 -38.14
C ASP A 307 -15.99 22.64 -37.09
N TYR A 308 -14.70 22.86 -36.79
CA TYR A 308 -14.22 23.85 -35.81
C TYR A 308 -13.05 24.67 -36.35
N PRO A 309 -13.34 25.77 -37.10
CA PRO A 309 -12.30 26.58 -37.76
C PRO A 309 -11.31 27.25 -36.80
N GLY A 310 -11.64 27.34 -35.52
CA GLY A 310 -10.75 27.91 -34.49
C GLY A 310 -9.61 26.97 -34.04
N ILE A 311 -9.57 25.71 -34.46
CA ILE A 311 -8.52 24.77 -34.11
C ILE A 311 -7.24 25.11 -34.87
N MET A 312 -6.15 25.38 -34.15
CA MET A 312 -4.82 25.57 -34.75
C MET A 312 -4.23 24.22 -35.18
N ILE A 313 -3.63 24.18 -36.36
CA ILE A 313 -2.97 23.00 -36.92
C ILE A 313 -1.50 23.30 -37.16
N GLN A 314 -0.63 22.35 -36.79
CA GLN A 314 0.80 22.46 -37.00
C GLN A 314 1.40 21.13 -37.46
#